data_e8ab2a2abda47b4994f5ebb68e909537
#
_entry.id   e8ab2a2abda47b4994f5ebb68e909537
#
_cell.length_a   1.000
_cell.length_b   1.000
_cell.length_c   1.000
_cell.angle_alpha   90.00
_cell.angle_beta   90.00
_cell.angle_gamma   90.00
#
_symmetry.space_group_name_H-M   'P 1'
#
loop_
_entity.id
_entity.type
_entity.pdbx_description
1 polymer ?
#
loop_
_entity_poly.entity_id
_entity_poly.type
_entity_poly.pdbx_seq_one_letter_code
_entity_poly.pdbx_strand_id
1 'polypeptide(L)'
;PRRLSDDAIRLAVVTRLGWIRRQQLVYAGQERQSEREMVSGESHFVQGRRYRLRVIESEEKPHARIRSTRTLDLVVSPGSSREVRARVLDQWYRTLLRQEARTLIEKWQPIVGVRIARWGIRKMRTRWGSCHEANGHILLNLELAKKDRDCLEYIVVHELVHLLEREHND
;
A
#
# COMPACT_ATOMS: atom_id res chain seq x y z
N PRO A 1 12.96 21.55 17.15
CA PRO A 1 12.94 20.32 16.38
C PRO A 1 14.37 20.10 15.86
N ARG A 2 15.02 19.05 16.35
CA ARG A 2 16.35 18.68 15.87
C ARG A 2 16.18 18.21 14.42
N ARG A 3 16.75 18.93 13.46
CA ARG A 3 16.96 18.42 12.11
C ARG A 3 17.85 17.19 12.24
N LEU A 4 17.33 16.03 11.87
CA LEU A 4 18.17 14.85 11.68
C LEU A 4 19.18 15.21 10.58
N SER A 5 20.46 14.90 10.79
CA SER A 5 21.48 15.09 9.76
C SER A 5 21.18 14.12 8.59
N ASP A 6 21.58 14.49 7.38
CA ASP A 6 21.43 13.62 6.20
C ASP A 6 22.04 12.23 6.44
N ASP A 7 23.14 12.15 7.20
CA ASP A 7 23.76 10.90 7.60
C ASP A 7 22.90 10.07 8.56
N ALA A 8 22.13 10.71 9.45
CA ALA A 8 21.20 9.98 10.34
C ALA A 8 20.01 9.42 9.56
N ILE A 9 19.55 10.13 8.53
CA ILE A 9 18.50 9.66 7.62
C ILE A 9 19.05 8.50 6.76
N ARG A 10 20.24 8.66 6.18
CA ARG A 10 20.93 7.60 5.44
C ARG A 10 21.12 6.34 6.30
N LEU A 11 21.61 6.49 7.51
CA LEU A 11 21.84 5.39 8.44
C LEU A 11 20.53 4.66 8.78
N ALA A 12 19.43 5.39 9.00
CA ALA A 12 18.11 4.81 9.28
C ALA A 12 17.52 4.05 8.09
N VAL A 13 17.81 4.46 6.86
CA VAL A 13 17.42 3.75 5.64
C VAL A 13 18.31 2.54 5.40
N VAL A 14 19.64 2.70 5.49
CA VAL A 14 20.64 1.64 5.27
C VAL A 14 20.48 0.50 6.28
N THR A 15 20.23 0.79 7.56
CA THR A 15 19.99 -0.26 8.58
C THR A 15 18.73 -1.10 8.30
N ARG A 16 17.76 -0.57 7.56
CA ARG A 16 16.53 -1.31 7.18
C ARG A 16 16.61 -1.96 5.79
N LEU A 17 17.55 -1.59 4.93
CA LEU A 17 17.73 -2.19 3.61
C LEU A 17 17.93 -3.71 3.66
N GLY A 18 18.66 -4.23 4.62
CA GLY A 18 18.87 -5.67 4.80
C GLY A 18 17.58 -6.43 5.14
N TRP A 19 16.71 -5.84 5.94
CA TRP A 19 15.39 -6.40 6.23
C TRP A 19 14.50 -6.39 4.99
N ILE A 20 14.55 -5.32 4.21
CA ILE A 20 13.73 -5.18 2.99
C ILE A 20 14.18 -6.11 1.89
N ARG A 21 15.48 -6.25 1.65
CA ARG A 21 16.01 -7.25 0.69
C ARG A 21 15.55 -8.66 1.09
N ARG A 22 15.54 -9.00 2.38
CA ARG A 22 14.99 -10.27 2.86
C ARG A 22 13.49 -10.40 2.61
N GLN A 23 12.72 -9.34 2.88
CA GLN A 23 11.29 -9.34 2.60
C GLN A 23 11.00 -9.43 1.09
N GLN A 24 11.75 -8.73 0.25
CA GLN A 24 11.64 -8.82 -1.20
C GLN A 24 11.93 -10.25 -1.70
N LEU A 25 12.95 -10.92 -1.17
CA LEU A 25 13.26 -12.32 -1.50
C LEU A 25 12.16 -13.28 -1.04
N VAL A 26 11.63 -13.09 0.17
CA VAL A 26 10.50 -13.88 0.68
C VAL A 26 9.27 -13.69 -0.22
N TYR A 27 9.00 -12.47 -0.68
CA TYR A 27 7.88 -12.19 -1.59
C TYR A 27 8.12 -12.65 -3.03
N ALA A 28 9.36 -12.65 -3.51
CA ALA A 28 9.71 -13.16 -4.83
C ALA A 28 9.59 -14.70 -4.90
N GLY A 29 9.85 -15.38 -3.78
CA GLY A 29 9.71 -16.84 -3.64
C GLY A 29 8.29 -17.31 -3.26
N GLN A 30 7.37 -16.41 -2.93
CA GLN A 30 5.99 -16.82 -2.70
C GLN A 30 5.33 -17.15 -4.04
N GLU A 31 4.82 -18.39 -4.14
CA GLU A 31 3.92 -18.78 -5.23
C GLU A 31 2.89 -17.68 -5.46
N ARG A 32 2.74 -17.26 -6.72
CA ARG A 32 1.71 -16.28 -7.10
C ARG A 32 0.40 -16.77 -6.55
N GLN A 33 -0.17 -16.04 -5.57
CA GLN A 33 -1.48 -16.37 -5.04
C GLN A 33 -2.41 -16.57 -6.23
N SER A 34 -3.05 -17.75 -6.31
CA SER A 34 -4.08 -18.02 -7.30
C SER A 34 -5.08 -16.86 -7.34
N GLU A 35 -5.57 -16.54 -8.52
CA GLU A 35 -6.57 -15.49 -8.67
C GLU A 35 -7.74 -15.78 -7.71
N ARG A 36 -8.10 -14.79 -6.93
CA ARG A 36 -9.14 -14.91 -5.91
C ARG A 36 -10.51 -14.97 -6.57
N GLU A 37 -11.35 -15.91 -6.14
CA GLU A 37 -12.71 -16.07 -6.63
C GLU A 37 -13.70 -15.04 -6.11
N MET A 38 -13.29 -14.25 -5.11
CA MET A 38 -14.11 -13.24 -4.45
C MET A 38 -15.40 -13.81 -3.87
N VAL A 39 -15.26 -14.96 -3.20
CA VAL A 39 -16.36 -15.69 -2.54
C VAL A 39 -16.26 -15.58 -1.02
N SER A 40 -17.39 -15.79 -0.34
CA SER A 40 -17.43 -15.81 1.13
C SER A 40 -16.51 -16.92 1.68
N GLY A 41 -15.77 -16.60 2.74
CA GLY A 41 -14.81 -17.49 3.38
C GLY A 41 -13.35 -17.27 2.95
N GLU A 42 -13.08 -16.60 1.84
CA GLU A 42 -11.71 -16.28 1.44
C GLU A 42 -11.02 -15.37 2.45
N SER A 43 -9.70 -15.56 2.58
CA SER A 43 -8.86 -14.72 3.43
C SER A 43 -8.33 -13.52 2.67
N HIS A 44 -8.57 -12.33 3.18
CA HIS A 44 -8.04 -11.07 2.67
C HIS A 44 -7.22 -10.38 3.76
N PHE A 45 -6.17 -9.69 3.35
CA PHE A 45 -5.36 -8.89 4.29
C PHE A 45 -5.73 -7.42 4.18
N VAL A 46 -5.75 -6.76 5.33
CA VAL A 46 -5.95 -5.31 5.45
C VAL A 46 -4.98 -4.80 6.51
N GLN A 47 -4.07 -3.92 6.15
CA GLN A 47 -3.05 -3.37 7.08
C GLN A 47 -2.35 -4.46 7.89
N GLY A 48 -1.89 -5.53 7.22
CA GLY A 48 -1.20 -6.68 7.82
C GLY A 48 -2.11 -7.69 8.53
N ARG A 49 -3.36 -7.38 8.78
CA ARG A 49 -4.30 -8.26 9.49
C ARG A 49 -5.13 -9.09 8.53
N ARG A 50 -5.35 -10.35 8.87
CA ARG A 50 -6.16 -11.28 8.08
C ARG A 50 -7.64 -11.17 8.45
N TYR A 51 -8.49 -11.02 7.42
CA TYR A 51 -9.95 -10.99 7.53
C TYR A 51 -10.56 -12.07 6.65
N ARG A 52 -11.67 -12.63 7.07
CA ARG A 52 -12.53 -13.46 6.21
C ARG A 52 -13.49 -12.58 5.44
N LEU A 53 -13.53 -12.74 4.13
CA LEU A 53 -14.48 -12.08 3.25
C LEU A 53 -15.87 -12.64 3.51
N ARG A 54 -16.87 -11.78 3.58
CA ARG A 54 -18.28 -12.12 3.54
C ARG A 54 -18.92 -11.31 2.42
N VAL A 55 -19.31 -11.99 1.37
CA VAL A 55 -20.05 -11.39 0.24
C VAL A 55 -21.51 -11.32 0.62
N ILE A 56 -22.10 -10.16 0.48
CA ILE A 56 -23.51 -9.85 0.80
C ILE A 56 -24.14 -9.30 -0.48
N GLU A 57 -25.10 -9.99 -1.01
CA GLU A 57 -25.89 -9.50 -2.14
C GLU A 57 -27.02 -8.60 -1.62
N SER A 58 -27.09 -7.37 -2.13
CA SER A 58 -28.02 -6.33 -1.72
C SER A 58 -28.25 -5.33 -2.85
N GLU A 59 -29.38 -4.67 -2.85
CA GLU A 59 -29.68 -3.53 -3.73
C GLU A 59 -28.98 -2.22 -3.30
N GLU A 60 -28.28 -2.24 -2.17
CA GLU A 60 -27.51 -1.10 -1.72
C GLU A 60 -26.33 -0.81 -2.68
N LYS A 61 -25.87 0.44 -2.67
CA LYS A 61 -24.68 0.83 -3.42
C LYS A 61 -23.49 -0.08 -3.04
N PRO A 62 -22.81 -0.71 -4.02
CA PRO A 62 -21.69 -1.60 -3.75
C PRO A 62 -20.58 -0.93 -2.94
N HIS A 63 -20.16 -1.59 -1.87
CA HIS A 63 -19.09 -1.12 -0.98
C HIS A 63 -18.44 -2.27 -0.21
N ALA A 64 -17.30 -1.99 0.42
CA ALA A 64 -16.69 -2.90 1.38
C ALA A 64 -16.48 -2.18 2.72
N ARG A 65 -16.50 -2.96 3.83
CA ARG A 65 -16.27 -2.43 5.17
C ARG A 65 -15.75 -3.50 6.11
N ILE A 66 -14.89 -3.13 7.03
CA ILE A 66 -14.53 -3.99 8.17
C ILE A 66 -15.71 -4.04 9.11
N ARG A 67 -16.28 -5.24 9.31
CA ARG A 67 -17.38 -5.47 10.23
C ARG A 67 -16.91 -5.76 11.65
N SER A 68 -15.85 -6.53 11.76
CA SER A 68 -15.28 -6.97 13.04
C SER A 68 -13.77 -7.18 12.90
N THR A 69 -13.12 -7.57 13.97
CA THR A 69 -11.67 -7.88 13.97
C THR A 69 -11.26 -9.00 13.02
N ARG A 70 -12.22 -9.78 12.48
CA ARG A 70 -11.96 -10.95 11.62
C ARG A 70 -12.80 -10.99 10.35
N THR A 71 -13.73 -10.06 10.14
CA THR A 71 -14.69 -10.10 9.02
C THR A 71 -14.64 -8.83 8.21
N LEU A 72 -14.49 -9.00 6.89
CA LEU A 72 -14.57 -7.96 5.87
C LEU A 72 -15.86 -8.21 5.04
N ASP A 73 -16.81 -7.32 5.15
CA ASP A 73 -18.04 -7.36 4.35
C ASP A 73 -17.77 -6.74 2.98
N LEU A 74 -18.25 -7.41 1.95
CA LEU A 74 -18.27 -6.93 0.58
C LEU A 74 -19.75 -6.95 0.11
N VAL A 75 -20.37 -5.77 0.11
CA VAL A 75 -21.75 -5.60 -0.35
C VAL A 75 -21.72 -5.34 -1.85
N VAL A 76 -22.49 -6.11 -2.60
CA VAL A 76 -22.54 -6.07 -4.07
C VAL A 76 -23.94 -6.35 -4.56
N SER A 77 -24.25 -5.93 -5.78
CA SER A 77 -25.55 -6.24 -6.41
C SER A 77 -25.71 -7.75 -6.63
N PRO A 78 -26.95 -8.29 -6.54
CA PRO A 78 -27.22 -9.70 -6.81
C PRO A 78 -26.66 -10.14 -8.16
N GLY A 79 -26.10 -11.37 -8.21
CA GLY A 79 -25.53 -11.92 -9.43
C GLY A 79 -24.25 -11.24 -9.93
N SER A 80 -23.60 -10.38 -9.12
CA SER A 80 -22.36 -9.71 -9.52
C SER A 80 -21.25 -10.69 -9.86
N SER A 81 -20.53 -10.45 -10.97
CA SER A 81 -19.41 -11.26 -11.38
C SER A 81 -18.21 -11.08 -10.44
N ARG A 82 -17.26 -12.02 -10.49
CA ARG A 82 -15.98 -11.94 -9.78
C ARG A 82 -15.25 -10.61 -10.03
N GLU A 83 -15.22 -10.16 -11.27
CA GLU A 83 -14.53 -8.93 -11.69
C GLU A 83 -15.19 -7.69 -11.08
N VAL A 84 -16.52 -7.68 -10.97
CA VAL A 84 -17.27 -6.60 -10.30
C VAL A 84 -16.93 -6.58 -8.81
N ARG A 85 -16.97 -7.74 -8.15
CA ARG A 85 -16.60 -7.90 -6.74
C ARG A 85 -15.16 -7.43 -6.47
N ALA A 86 -14.22 -7.83 -7.33
CA ALA A 86 -12.82 -7.41 -7.24
C ALA A 86 -12.66 -5.89 -7.39
N ARG A 87 -13.37 -5.25 -8.33
CA ARG A 87 -13.34 -3.79 -8.50
C ARG A 87 -13.85 -3.03 -7.29
N VAL A 88 -14.95 -3.49 -6.68
CA VAL A 88 -15.50 -2.87 -5.46
C VAL A 88 -14.48 -2.95 -4.33
N LEU A 89 -13.86 -4.11 -4.14
CA LEU A 89 -12.84 -4.31 -3.12
C LEU A 89 -11.57 -3.51 -3.39
N ASP A 90 -11.09 -3.47 -4.64
CA ASP A 90 -9.93 -2.66 -5.04
C ASP A 90 -10.18 -1.15 -4.82
N GLN A 91 -11.42 -0.68 -5.07
CA GLN A 91 -11.79 0.71 -4.82
C GLN A 91 -11.79 1.04 -3.33
N TRP A 92 -12.26 0.12 -2.49
CA TRP A 92 -12.21 0.28 -1.04
C TRP A 92 -10.78 0.30 -0.52
N TYR A 93 -9.91 -0.62 -0.97
CA TYR A 93 -8.48 -0.60 -0.66
C TYR A 93 -7.81 0.71 -1.08
N ARG A 94 -8.19 1.25 -2.24
CA ARG A 94 -7.67 2.52 -2.74
C ARG A 94 -8.04 3.68 -1.82
N THR A 95 -9.26 3.70 -1.33
CA THR A 95 -9.73 4.73 -0.38
C THR A 95 -8.96 4.64 0.94
N LEU A 96 -8.83 3.44 1.50
CA LEU A 96 -8.10 3.19 2.73
C LEU A 96 -6.63 3.62 2.59
N LEU A 97 -5.95 3.13 1.55
CA LEU A 97 -4.55 3.46 1.30
C LEU A 97 -4.33 4.95 1.07
N ARG A 98 -5.26 5.63 0.38
CA ARG A 98 -5.16 7.07 0.13
C ARG A 98 -5.20 7.86 1.43
N GLN A 99 -6.03 7.48 2.36
CA GLN A 99 -6.15 8.14 3.66
C GLN A 99 -4.85 7.98 4.47
N GLU A 100 -4.34 6.77 4.60
CA GLU A 100 -3.11 6.47 5.33
C GLU A 100 -1.87 7.12 4.68
N ALA A 101 -1.73 6.99 3.35
CA ALA A 101 -0.59 7.54 2.64
C ALA A 101 -0.55 9.07 2.71
N ARG A 102 -1.71 9.75 2.67
CA ARG A 102 -1.78 11.19 2.83
C ARG A 102 -1.16 11.62 4.16
N THR A 103 -1.58 11.02 5.26
CA THR A 103 -1.06 11.32 6.61
C THR A 103 0.45 11.12 6.69
N LEU A 104 0.95 10.02 6.09
CA LEU A 104 2.38 9.74 6.09
C LEU A 104 3.17 10.72 5.22
N ILE A 105 2.68 11.06 4.05
CA ILE A 105 3.31 12.05 3.16
C ILE A 105 3.37 13.42 3.84
N GLU A 106 2.27 13.88 4.45
CA GLU A 106 2.22 15.14 5.19
C GLU A 106 3.20 15.16 6.37
N LYS A 107 3.36 14.03 7.07
CA LYS A 107 4.34 13.85 8.15
C LYS A 107 5.78 13.94 7.65
N TRP A 108 6.10 13.22 6.57
CA TRP A 108 7.48 12.97 6.18
C TRP A 108 8.07 14.01 5.22
N GLN A 109 7.27 14.71 4.40
CA GLN A 109 7.78 15.77 3.51
C GLN A 109 8.64 16.81 4.24
N PRO A 110 8.19 17.42 5.37
CA PRO A 110 9.00 18.41 6.07
C PRO A 110 10.23 17.80 6.76
N ILE A 111 10.18 16.51 7.15
CA ILE A 111 11.28 15.81 7.81
C ILE A 111 12.39 15.50 6.80
N VAL A 112 12.02 15.01 5.62
CA VAL A 112 12.95 14.72 4.51
C VAL A 112 13.43 16.01 3.83
N GLY A 113 12.67 17.11 3.95
CA GLY A 113 13.01 18.40 3.34
C GLY A 113 12.62 18.49 1.86
N VAL A 114 11.66 17.71 1.41
CA VAL A 114 11.17 17.68 0.02
C VAL A 114 9.72 18.09 -0.07
N ARG A 115 9.31 18.50 -1.28
CA ARG A 115 7.90 18.74 -1.60
C ARG A 115 7.54 17.98 -2.87
N ILE A 116 6.52 17.12 -2.79
CA ILE A 116 5.97 16.44 -3.96
C ILE A 116 4.96 17.34 -4.68
N ALA A 117 4.95 17.28 -6.00
CA ALA A 117 3.95 17.98 -6.81
C ALA A 117 2.62 17.22 -6.82
N ARG A 118 2.69 15.89 -6.90
CA ARG A 118 1.51 15.01 -6.90
C ARG A 118 1.89 13.60 -6.49
N TRP A 119 0.88 12.84 -6.08
CA TRP A 119 1.03 11.41 -5.83
C TRP A 119 -0.25 10.66 -6.22
N GLY A 120 -0.12 9.35 -6.38
CA GLY A 120 -1.23 8.50 -6.78
C GLY A 120 -1.07 7.06 -6.35
N ILE A 121 -2.12 6.26 -6.56
CA ILE A 121 -2.14 4.83 -6.26
C ILE A 121 -2.40 4.08 -7.55
N ARG A 122 -1.54 3.09 -7.84
CA ARG A 122 -1.63 2.24 -9.03
C ARG A 122 -1.43 0.78 -8.63
N LYS A 123 -2.11 -0.15 -9.27
CA LYS A 123 -1.82 -1.59 -9.15
C LYS A 123 -0.58 -1.89 -9.98
N MET A 124 0.48 -2.33 -9.32
CA MET A 124 1.78 -2.62 -9.95
C MET A 124 2.16 -4.08 -9.71
N ARG A 125 2.87 -4.70 -10.66
CA ARG A 125 3.27 -6.11 -10.56
C ARG A 125 4.59 -6.32 -9.83
N THR A 126 5.57 -5.42 -10.02
CA THR A 126 6.97 -5.63 -9.63
C THR A 126 7.52 -4.59 -8.65
N ARG A 127 6.79 -3.51 -8.39
CA ARG A 127 7.26 -2.41 -7.55
C ARG A 127 6.25 -2.07 -6.47
N TRP A 128 6.73 -1.66 -5.31
CA TRP A 128 5.91 -1.17 -4.20
C TRP A 128 5.60 0.33 -4.30
N GLY A 129 6.53 1.07 -4.91
CA GLY A 129 6.38 2.47 -5.23
C GLY A 129 7.16 2.82 -6.49
N SER A 130 7.05 4.04 -6.93
CA SER A 130 7.93 4.64 -7.93
C SER A 130 7.92 6.16 -7.79
N CYS A 131 9.11 6.77 -7.84
CA CYS A 131 9.29 8.20 -7.90
C CYS A 131 9.66 8.62 -9.32
N HIS A 132 9.05 9.72 -9.79
CA HIS A 132 9.42 10.39 -11.02
C HIS A 132 9.92 11.80 -10.65
N GLU A 133 11.22 11.91 -10.43
CA GLU A 133 11.88 13.09 -9.87
C GLU A 133 11.62 14.36 -10.67
N ALA A 134 11.76 14.30 -12.01
CA ALA A 134 11.59 15.44 -12.90
C ALA A 134 10.23 16.14 -12.71
N ASN A 135 9.20 15.42 -12.28
CA ASN A 135 7.84 15.92 -12.10
C ASN A 135 7.41 15.94 -10.64
N GLY A 136 8.28 15.55 -9.70
CA GLY A 136 7.93 15.41 -8.29
C GLY A 136 6.72 14.51 -8.05
N HIS A 137 6.59 13.41 -8.83
CA HIS A 137 5.43 12.54 -8.80
C HIS A 137 5.75 11.16 -8.20
N ILE A 138 5.02 10.80 -7.16
CA ILE A 138 5.13 9.50 -6.50
C ILE A 138 3.90 8.63 -6.82
N LEU A 139 4.15 7.37 -7.15
CA LEU A 139 3.11 6.34 -7.25
C LEU A 139 3.33 5.27 -6.19
N LEU A 140 2.26 4.90 -5.49
CA LEU A 140 2.23 3.83 -4.50
C LEU A 140 1.44 2.64 -5.04
N ASN A 141 1.91 1.42 -4.75
CA ASN A 141 1.20 0.22 -5.17
C ASN A 141 -0.03 -0.02 -4.29
N LEU A 142 -1.17 -0.32 -4.93
CA LEU A 142 -2.42 -0.65 -4.24
C LEU A 142 -2.27 -1.82 -3.24
N GLU A 143 -1.37 -2.76 -3.52
CA GLU A 143 -1.09 -3.91 -2.64
C GLU A 143 -0.55 -3.51 -1.26
N LEU A 144 -0.06 -2.28 -1.09
CA LEU A 144 0.35 -1.73 0.21
C LEU A 144 -0.81 -1.62 1.20
N ALA A 145 -2.05 -1.47 0.72
CA ALA A 145 -3.23 -1.50 1.60
C ALA A 145 -3.40 -2.80 2.38
N LYS A 146 -2.77 -3.89 1.89
CA LYS A 146 -2.79 -5.21 2.52
C LYS A 146 -1.63 -5.46 3.48
N LYS A 147 -0.59 -4.61 3.44
CA LYS A 147 0.63 -4.72 4.24
C LYS A 147 0.53 -3.92 5.53
N ASP A 148 1.41 -4.22 6.48
CA ASP A 148 1.52 -3.47 7.72
C ASP A 148 1.79 -1.99 7.46
N ARG A 149 1.35 -1.14 8.38
CA ARG A 149 1.52 0.29 8.30
C ARG A 149 2.99 0.70 8.20
N ASP A 150 3.87 0.00 8.90
CA ASP A 150 5.31 0.24 8.86
C ASP A 150 5.89 0.01 7.46
N CYS A 151 5.39 -0.99 6.73
CA CYS A 151 5.75 -1.21 5.33
C CYS A 151 5.31 -0.04 4.45
N LEU A 152 4.09 0.47 4.65
CA LEU A 152 3.60 1.63 3.91
C LEU A 152 4.44 2.87 4.23
N GLU A 153 4.69 3.14 5.50
CA GLU A 153 5.50 4.27 5.96
C GLU A 153 6.90 4.23 5.36
N TYR A 154 7.53 3.05 5.40
CA TYR A 154 8.82 2.85 4.77
C TYR A 154 8.82 3.17 3.27
N ILE A 155 7.87 2.64 2.51
CA ILE A 155 7.80 2.90 1.06
C ILE A 155 7.54 4.38 0.78
N VAL A 156 6.70 5.05 1.56
CA VAL A 156 6.48 6.50 1.43
C VAL A 156 7.79 7.27 1.63
N VAL A 157 8.54 6.98 2.70
CA VAL A 157 9.83 7.62 2.96
C VAL A 157 10.83 7.33 1.86
N HIS A 158 10.91 6.08 1.42
CA HIS A 158 11.79 5.64 0.33
C HIS A 158 11.55 6.44 -0.96
N GLU A 159 10.28 6.59 -1.37
CA GLU A 159 9.95 7.36 -2.57
C GLU A 159 10.18 8.87 -2.40
N LEU A 160 10.05 9.40 -1.18
CA LEU A 160 10.38 10.80 -0.89
C LEU A 160 11.89 11.05 -0.98
N VAL A 161 12.71 10.11 -0.50
CA VAL A 161 14.19 10.22 -0.55
C VAL A 161 14.69 10.21 -2.00
N HIS A 162 14.04 9.50 -2.91
CA HIS A 162 14.36 9.52 -4.33
C HIS A 162 14.23 10.91 -5.00
N LEU A 163 13.50 11.84 -4.40
CA LEU A 163 13.47 13.23 -4.87
C LEU A 163 14.77 13.99 -4.54
N LEU A 164 15.58 13.49 -3.59
CA LEU A 164 16.88 14.06 -3.24
C LEU A 164 18.02 13.32 -3.92
N GLU A 165 17.93 12.01 -4.04
CA GLU A 165 19.00 11.15 -4.52
C GLU A 165 18.47 10.05 -5.43
N ARG A 166 18.97 10.03 -6.66
CA ARG A 166 18.55 9.09 -7.72
C ARG A 166 19.05 7.68 -7.54
N GLU A 167 20.26 7.56 -7.02
CA GLU A 167 20.95 6.30 -7.00
C GLU A 167 20.84 5.62 -5.65
N HIS A 168 20.60 4.30 -5.69
CA HIS A 168 20.80 3.46 -4.53
C HIS A 168 22.33 3.23 -4.40
N ASN A 169 23.02 4.15 -3.71
CA ASN A 169 24.43 3.92 -3.39
C ASN A 169 24.50 2.71 -2.44
N ASP A 170 25.25 1.70 -2.87
CA ASP A 170 25.59 0.49 -2.10
C ASP A 170 26.40 0.80 -0.85
#